data_98bfdf39436df26655013af1ad1f1c04
#
_entry.id   98bfdf39436df26655013af1ad1f1c04
#
_cell.length_a   1.000
_cell.length_b   1.000
_cell.length_c   1.000
_cell.angle_alpha   90.00
_cell.angle_beta   90.00
_cell.angle_gamma   90.00
#
_symmetry.space_group_name_H-M   'P 1'
#
loop_
_entity.id
_entity.type
_entity.pdbx_description
1 polymer ?
#
loop_
_entity_poly.entity_id
_entity_poly.type
_entity_poly.pdbx_seq_one_letter_code
_entity_poly.pdbx_strand_id
1 'polypeptide(L)' 'MNTTTQAIIARLPKKPILVPAEIAAAYGLATSNPILADIKTGKLAANIINGRFLISRDAAEAYIASNEYEPEEGTI' A
#
# COMPACT_ATOMS: atom_id res chain seq x y z
N MET A 1 -12.93 4.23 -5.96
CA MET A 1 -12.15 3.02 -5.66
C MET A 1 -12.91 1.79 -6.12
N ASN A 2 -12.20 0.84 -6.74
CA ASN A 2 -12.85 -0.40 -7.16
C ASN A 2 -13.00 -1.36 -5.98
N THR A 3 -13.70 -2.46 -6.22
CA THR A 3 -13.98 -3.43 -5.16
C THR A 3 -12.71 -4.05 -4.58
N THR A 4 -11.72 -4.33 -5.44
CA THR A 4 -10.46 -4.90 -4.98
C THR A 4 -9.74 -3.93 -4.04
N THR A 5 -9.69 -2.65 -4.39
CA THR A 5 -9.08 -1.64 -3.54
C THR A 5 -9.77 -1.59 -2.19
N GLN A 6 -11.10 -1.59 -2.18
CA GLN A 6 -11.86 -1.55 -0.94
C GLN A 6 -11.58 -2.77 -0.07
N ALA A 7 -11.47 -3.95 -0.69
CA ALA A 7 -11.20 -5.19 0.03
C ALA A 7 -9.80 -5.16 0.66
N ILE A 8 -8.81 -4.63 -0.06
CA ILE A 8 -7.44 -4.54 0.47
C ILE A 8 -7.42 -3.58 1.65
N ILE A 9 -8.04 -2.41 1.51
CA ILE A 9 -8.08 -1.42 2.58
C ILE A 9 -8.78 -2.00 3.82
N ALA A 10 -9.84 -2.77 3.61
CA ALA A 10 -10.57 -3.39 4.73
C ALA A 10 -9.70 -4.39 5.50
N ARG A 11 -8.65 -4.93 4.88
CA ARG A 11 -7.75 -5.88 5.54
C ARG A 11 -6.64 -5.20 6.32
N LEU A 12 -6.47 -3.89 6.16
CA LEU A 12 -5.46 -3.17 6.93
C LEU A 12 -5.85 -3.17 8.42
N PRO A 13 -4.87 -3.29 9.32
CA PRO A 13 -5.16 -3.13 10.76
C PRO A 13 -5.79 -1.77 11.03
N LYS A 14 -6.71 -1.72 11.98
CA LYS A 14 -7.43 -0.48 12.29
C LYS A 14 -6.66 0.33 13.31
N LYS A 15 -5.55 0.89 12.86
CA LYS A 15 -4.70 1.74 13.68
C LYS A 15 -4.09 2.80 12.77
N PRO A 16 -3.65 3.95 13.34
CA PRO A 16 -3.21 5.08 12.51
C PRO A 16 -1.86 4.90 11.84
N ILE A 17 -0.99 4.05 12.38
CA ILE A 17 0.36 3.85 11.86
C ILE A 17 0.56 2.38 11.55
N LEU A 18 1.05 2.10 10.34
CA LEU A 18 1.24 0.74 9.84
C LEU A 18 2.70 0.52 9.51
N VAL A 19 3.09 -0.76 9.40
CA VAL A 19 4.43 -1.14 8.95
C VAL A 19 4.29 -1.84 7.59
N PRO A 20 5.39 -1.91 6.80
CA PRO A 20 5.29 -2.50 5.46
C PRO A 20 4.72 -3.91 5.43
N ALA A 21 5.04 -4.73 6.43
CA ALA A 21 4.53 -6.10 6.48
C ALA A 21 3.01 -6.14 6.58
N GLU A 22 2.40 -5.17 7.24
CA GLU A 22 0.95 -5.12 7.37
C GLU A 22 0.28 -4.77 6.04
N ILE A 23 0.90 -3.88 5.27
CA ILE A 23 0.39 -3.53 3.95
C ILE A 23 0.56 -4.73 3.01
N ALA A 24 1.70 -5.40 3.07
CA ALA A 24 1.93 -6.60 2.26
C ALA A 24 0.90 -7.68 2.58
N ALA A 25 0.59 -7.87 3.86
CA ALA A 25 -0.41 -8.86 4.27
C ALA A 25 -1.80 -8.50 3.74
N ALA A 26 -2.15 -7.21 3.72
CA ALA A 26 -3.43 -6.78 3.17
C ALA A 26 -3.54 -7.09 1.68
N TYR A 27 -2.41 -6.99 0.96
CA TYR A 27 -2.35 -7.35 -0.46
C TYR A 27 -2.28 -8.87 -0.69
N GLY A 28 -2.04 -9.65 0.36
CA GLY A 28 -1.85 -11.08 0.21
C GLY A 28 -0.48 -11.48 -0.30
N LEU A 29 0.51 -10.59 -0.13
CA LEU A 29 1.87 -10.85 -0.60
C LEU A 29 2.63 -11.72 0.40
N ALA A 30 3.53 -12.57 -0.11
CA ALA A 30 4.33 -13.44 0.75
C ALA A 30 5.42 -12.68 1.50
N THR A 31 5.88 -11.53 0.95
CA THR A 31 6.95 -10.74 1.57
C THR A 31 6.58 -9.27 1.48
N SER A 32 7.29 -8.44 2.26
CA SER A 32 7.11 -7.00 2.20
C SER A 32 8.04 -6.33 1.18
N ASN A 33 8.83 -7.10 0.43
CA ASN A 33 9.80 -6.54 -0.50
C ASN A 33 9.21 -5.58 -1.53
N PRO A 34 8.05 -5.88 -2.16
CA PRO A 34 7.46 -4.92 -3.10
C PRO A 34 7.07 -3.61 -2.42
N ILE A 35 6.59 -3.68 -1.18
CA ILE A 35 6.22 -2.47 -0.44
C ILE A 35 7.46 -1.64 -0.12
N LEU A 36 8.54 -2.29 0.30
CA LEU A 36 9.79 -1.61 0.59
C LEU A 36 10.36 -0.94 -0.66
N ALA A 37 10.27 -1.61 -1.81
CA ALA A 37 10.72 -1.04 -3.07
C ALA A 37 9.94 0.23 -3.41
N ASP A 38 8.64 0.23 -3.18
CA ASP A 38 7.81 1.39 -3.48
C ASP A 38 8.08 2.55 -2.50
N ILE A 39 8.42 2.24 -1.26
CA ILE A 39 8.86 3.28 -0.32
C ILE A 39 10.15 3.92 -0.82
N LYS A 40 11.10 3.09 -1.24
CA LYS A 40 12.42 3.58 -1.66
C LYS A 40 12.35 4.39 -2.96
N THR A 41 11.37 4.12 -3.81
CA THR A 41 11.21 4.87 -5.07
C THR A 41 10.25 6.05 -4.92
N GLY A 42 9.71 6.28 -3.73
CA GLY A 42 8.86 7.43 -3.47
C GLY A 42 7.38 7.23 -3.81
N LYS A 43 6.98 6.02 -4.19
CA LYS A 43 5.58 5.77 -4.49
C LYS A 43 4.70 5.66 -3.26
N LEU A 44 5.31 5.35 -2.11
CA LEU A 44 4.61 5.23 -0.84
C LEU A 44 5.33 6.06 0.19
N ALA A 45 4.67 7.08 0.72
CA ALA A 45 5.25 7.95 1.72
C ALA A 45 5.39 7.22 3.05
N ALA A 46 6.54 7.35 3.68
CA ALA A 46 6.82 6.69 4.95
C ALA A 46 7.83 7.50 5.75
N ASN A 47 7.78 7.34 7.06
CA ASN A 47 8.84 7.83 7.94
C ASN A 47 9.73 6.66 8.32
N ILE A 48 10.96 6.96 8.69
CA ILE A 48 11.90 5.93 9.14
C ILE A 48 12.37 6.29 10.54
N ILE A 49 12.39 5.29 11.43
CA ILE A 49 12.95 5.43 12.77
C ILE A 49 13.62 4.11 13.13
N ASN A 50 14.89 4.20 13.56
CA ASN A 50 15.68 3.00 13.94
C ASN A 50 15.63 1.92 12.87
N GLY A 51 15.72 2.31 11.59
CA GLY A 51 15.70 1.35 10.49
C GLY A 51 14.33 0.78 10.17
N ARG A 52 13.27 1.25 10.82
CA ARG A 52 11.92 0.76 10.58
C ARG A 52 11.11 1.81 9.85
N PHE A 53 10.36 1.38 8.85
CA PHE A 53 9.46 2.28 8.14
C PHE A 53 8.10 2.31 8.83
N LEU A 54 7.55 3.52 8.94
CA LEU A 54 6.23 3.74 9.53
C LEU A 54 5.39 4.48 8.49
N ILE A 55 4.20 3.98 8.23
CA ILE A 55 3.32 4.49 7.18
C ILE A 55 2.00 4.89 7.83
N SER A 56 1.55 6.12 7.59
CA SER A 56 0.22 6.50 8.08
C SER A 56 -0.85 5.71 7.35
N ARG A 57 -1.98 5.50 8.02
CA ARG A 57 -3.10 4.82 7.38
C ARG A 57 -3.56 5.57 6.14
N ASP A 58 -3.59 6.90 6.20
CA ASP A 58 -3.99 7.71 5.05
C ASP A 58 -3.05 7.49 3.87
N ALA A 59 -1.74 7.45 4.12
CA ALA A 59 -0.78 7.20 3.05
C ALA A 59 -0.94 5.80 2.48
N ALA A 60 -1.21 4.81 3.34
CA ALA A 60 -1.43 3.43 2.88
C ALA A 60 -2.67 3.34 2.01
N GLU A 61 -3.77 3.99 2.41
CA GLU A 61 -5.00 3.97 1.61
C GLU A 61 -4.80 4.65 0.27
N ALA A 62 -4.13 5.79 0.26
CA ALA A 62 -3.85 6.49 -0.99
C ALA A 62 -2.96 5.66 -1.92
N TYR A 63 -1.96 4.98 -1.35
CA TYR A 63 -1.09 4.09 -2.11
C TYR A 63 -1.88 2.95 -2.74
N ILE A 64 -2.75 2.31 -1.97
CA ILE A 64 -3.55 1.20 -2.48
C ILE A 64 -4.48 1.70 -3.59
N ALA A 65 -5.10 2.86 -3.40
CA ALA A 65 -5.97 3.44 -4.42
C ALA A 65 -5.20 3.78 -5.70
N SER A 66 -3.96 4.26 -5.57
CA SER A 66 -3.16 4.63 -6.73
C SER A 66 -2.69 3.43 -7.54
N ASN A 67 -2.75 2.24 -6.97
CA ASN A 67 -2.32 1.02 -7.64
C ASN A 67 -3.44 0.31 -8.39
N GLU A 68 -4.61 0.94 -8.51
CA GLU A 68 -5.69 0.35 -9.28
C GLU A 68 -5.28 0.24 -10.74
N TYR A 69 -5.58 -0.91 -11.34
CA TYR A 69 -5.35 -1.13 -12.75
C TYR A 69 -6.57 -0.65 -13.53
N GLU A 70 -6.34 0.21 -14.49
CA GLU A 70 -7.41 0.68 -15.37
C GLU A 70 -6.99 0.46 -16.80
N PRO A 71 -7.62 -0.47 -17.50
CA PRO A 71 -7.30 -0.68 -18.93
C PRO A 71 -7.56 0.58 -19.72
N GLU A 72 -6.67 0.86 -20.67
CA GLU A 72 -6.86 2.01 -21.55
C GLU A 72 -8.03 1.75 -22.50
N GLU A 73 -8.98 2.67 -22.50
CA GLU A 73 -10.14 2.50 -23.38
C GLU A 73 -9.80 2.68 -24.83
N GLY A 74 -8.81 3.51 -25.11
CA GLY A 74 -8.44 3.77 -26.49
C GLY A 74 -7.70 2.66 -27.18
N THR A 75 -7.39 1.58 -26.50
CA THR A 75 -6.61 0.50 -27.05
C THR A 75 -7.42 -0.47 -27.92
N ILE A 76 -8.67 -0.25 -28.02
CA ILE A 76 -9.56 -1.16 -28.75
C ILE A 76 -9.28 -1.11 -30.25
#